data_5e3cdd1da74ed4140f116755536f7cce
#
_entry.id   5e3cdd1da74ed4140f116755536f7cce
#
_cell.length_a   1.000
_cell.length_b   1.000
_cell.length_c   1.000
_cell.angle_alpha   90.00
_cell.angle_beta   90.00
_cell.angle_gamma   90.00
#
_symmetry.space_group_name_H-M   'P 1'
#
loop_
_entity.id
_entity.type
_entity.pdbx_description
1 polymer ?
#
loop_
_entity_poly.entity_id
_entity_poly.type
_entity_poly.pdbx_seq_one_letter_code
_entity_poly.pdbx_strand_id
1 'polypeptide(L)'
;DKEYAFKAPAEYTSILTAGSVEAVNTANNHSHDYGDQSYTDTIQALDNAGILNFGYDKTVVTEVKGIKIGLVGIYELKDHLEREEQLKQNIAKVKADGAQITIVIFHWGNEKEEVPDSNQTTLAHLAIDEGADLVCGHHPHVLQGIEEYKGKNIVYSLGNFCFGGNQYPSDMDTMIFQQTFTVDQNGVKADNVTNIIPCSISSDSDYNNYQPTPAEGDEATRILSKIQERTAMITGGATSSSDSSDSSEEDSEDSSEDSYDDSSYDEESDSYDDSYYDESYDDSYDDSYSDYDEDTSYDDSYDYSYEEE
;
A
#
# COMPACT_ATOMS: atom_id res chain seq x y z
N ASP A 1 -10.65 23.73 -4.95
CA ASP A 1 -9.67 23.19 -5.88
C ASP A 1 -8.69 22.34 -5.08
N LYS A 2 -8.44 21.10 -5.51
CA LYS A 2 -7.52 20.20 -4.86
C LYS A 2 -6.11 20.49 -5.40
N GLU A 3 -5.12 20.64 -4.52
CA GLU A 3 -3.75 21.01 -4.89
C GLU A 3 -3.11 19.96 -5.83
N TYR A 4 -3.30 18.67 -5.50
CA TYR A 4 -2.87 17.57 -6.35
C TYR A 4 -4.09 16.82 -6.88
N ALA A 5 -4.35 16.93 -8.19
CA ALA A 5 -5.45 16.27 -8.87
C ALA A 5 -4.95 15.62 -10.16
N PHE A 6 -5.19 14.31 -10.31
CA PHE A 6 -4.65 13.53 -11.42
C PHE A 6 -5.74 13.13 -12.40
N LYS A 7 -5.45 13.27 -13.68
CA LYS A 7 -6.33 12.89 -14.78
C LYS A 7 -5.52 12.34 -15.95
N ALA A 8 -6.02 11.29 -16.57
CA ALA A 8 -5.46 10.73 -17.78
C ALA A 8 -6.57 10.38 -18.77
N PRO A 9 -6.31 10.42 -20.10
CA PRO A 9 -7.21 9.90 -21.10
C PRO A 9 -7.49 8.40 -20.91
N ALA A 10 -8.70 7.94 -21.27
CA ALA A 10 -9.12 6.53 -21.10
C ALA A 10 -8.19 5.54 -21.83
N GLU A 11 -7.61 5.92 -22.98
CA GLU A 11 -6.68 5.10 -23.75
C GLU A 11 -5.38 4.77 -22.99
N TYR A 12 -5.07 5.47 -21.88
CA TYR A 12 -3.92 5.16 -21.04
C TYR A 12 -4.06 3.84 -20.27
N THR A 13 -5.25 3.20 -20.28
CA THR A 13 -5.39 1.79 -19.87
C THR A 13 -4.49 0.85 -20.67
N SER A 14 -4.04 1.27 -21.87
CA SER A 14 -3.07 0.54 -22.68
C SER A 14 -1.71 0.36 -21.96
N ILE A 15 -1.35 1.24 -21.05
CA ILE A 15 -0.13 1.11 -20.21
C ILE A 15 -0.25 -0.12 -19.32
N LEU A 16 -1.42 -0.32 -18.71
CA LEU A 16 -1.69 -1.46 -17.85
C LEU A 16 -1.68 -2.78 -18.64
N THR A 17 -2.36 -2.82 -19.80
CA THR A 17 -2.38 -4.02 -20.65
C THR A 17 -1.01 -4.34 -21.23
N ALA A 18 -0.21 -3.32 -21.61
CA ALA A 18 1.16 -3.52 -22.07
C ALA A 18 2.09 -4.02 -20.95
N GLY A 19 1.81 -3.61 -19.70
CA GLY A 19 2.52 -4.06 -18.51
C GLY A 19 2.04 -5.40 -17.95
N SER A 20 1.11 -6.09 -18.63
CA SER A 20 0.50 -7.35 -18.14
C SER A 20 -0.10 -7.20 -16.74
N VAL A 21 -0.84 -6.10 -16.52
CA VAL A 21 -1.58 -5.86 -15.28
C VAL A 21 -3.00 -6.38 -15.45
N GLU A 22 -3.39 -7.39 -14.68
CA GLU A 22 -4.68 -8.04 -14.74
C GLU A 22 -5.72 -7.43 -13.80
N ALA A 23 -5.28 -6.82 -12.69
CA ALA A 23 -6.18 -6.26 -11.68
C ALA A 23 -5.59 -5.03 -11.01
N VAL A 24 -6.46 -4.06 -10.69
CA VAL A 24 -6.07 -2.82 -10.01
C VAL A 24 -7.01 -2.50 -8.84
N ASN A 25 -6.41 -2.00 -7.74
CA ASN A 25 -7.17 -1.41 -6.65
C ASN A 25 -7.49 0.05 -6.99
N THR A 26 -8.77 0.43 -6.93
CA THR A 26 -9.23 1.78 -7.20
C THR A 26 -9.55 2.58 -5.93
N ALA A 27 -9.40 1.98 -4.75
CA ALA A 27 -9.65 2.65 -3.47
C ALA A 27 -8.39 3.42 -3.03
N ASN A 28 -8.34 4.73 -3.33
CA ASN A 28 -7.25 5.63 -2.94
C ASN A 28 -7.73 7.09 -2.83
N ASN A 29 -6.87 7.97 -2.32
CA ASN A 29 -7.18 9.39 -2.11
C ASN A 29 -7.38 10.20 -3.40
N HIS A 30 -6.98 9.66 -4.56
CA HIS A 30 -7.10 10.31 -5.87
C HIS A 30 -8.24 9.76 -6.73
N SER A 31 -9.00 8.78 -6.24
CA SER A 31 -10.07 8.14 -7.00
C SER A 31 -11.16 9.11 -7.48
N HIS A 32 -11.40 10.18 -6.71
CA HIS A 32 -12.47 11.15 -6.95
C HIS A 32 -11.92 12.57 -7.15
N ASP A 33 -10.72 12.74 -7.67
CA ASP A 33 -10.11 14.06 -7.89
C ASP A 33 -10.97 14.97 -8.75
N TYR A 34 -11.70 14.42 -9.69
CA TYR A 34 -12.65 15.13 -10.57
C TYR A 34 -14.11 14.70 -10.31
N GLY A 35 -14.41 14.22 -9.10
CA GLY A 35 -15.75 13.84 -8.66
C GLY A 35 -16.19 12.45 -9.09
N ASP A 36 -17.43 12.09 -8.74
CA ASP A 36 -17.98 10.75 -8.90
C ASP A 36 -18.08 10.30 -10.37
N GLN A 37 -18.31 11.24 -11.28
CA GLN A 37 -18.35 10.91 -12.71
C GLN A 37 -16.98 10.44 -13.21
N SER A 38 -15.89 11.08 -12.78
CA SER A 38 -14.55 10.68 -13.20
C SER A 38 -14.16 9.30 -12.64
N TYR A 39 -14.61 8.98 -11.43
CA TYR A 39 -14.45 7.63 -10.90
C TYR A 39 -15.22 6.60 -11.71
N THR A 40 -16.48 6.90 -12.07
CA THR A 40 -17.31 6.05 -12.94
C THR A 40 -16.66 5.83 -14.30
N ASP A 41 -16.13 6.90 -14.90
CA ASP A 41 -15.43 6.85 -16.19
C ASP A 41 -14.16 5.99 -16.12
N THR A 42 -13.42 6.06 -15.00
CA THR A 42 -12.24 5.22 -14.74
C THR A 42 -12.63 3.73 -14.68
N ILE A 43 -13.67 3.39 -13.93
CA ILE A 43 -14.17 2.01 -13.85
C ILE A 43 -14.57 1.52 -15.24
N GLN A 44 -15.30 2.33 -16.01
CA GLN A 44 -15.71 1.98 -17.37
C GLN A 44 -14.53 1.77 -18.32
N ALA A 45 -13.48 2.60 -18.21
CA ALA A 45 -12.26 2.46 -19.00
C ALA A 45 -11.52 1.15 -18.69
N LEU A 46 -11.40 0.81 -17.40
CA LEU A 46 -10.79 -0.45 -16.95
C LEU A 46 -11.60 -1.67 -17.43
N ASP A 47 -12.92 -1.64 -17.27
CA ASP A 47 -13.82 -2.73 -17.73
C ASP A 47 -13.71 -2.92 -19.26
N ASN A 48 -13.68 -1.84 -20.04
CA ASN A 48 -13.51 -1.89 -21.50
C ASN A 48 -12.14 -2.47 -21.91
N ALA A 49 -11.12 -2.25 -21.11
CA ALA A 49 -9.77 -2.80 -21.33
C ALA A 49 -9.64 -4.26 -20.82
N GLY A 50 -10.67 -4.82 -20.18
CA GLY A 50 -10.64 -6.16 -19.61
C GLY A 50 -9.78 -6.27 -18.33
N ILE A 51 -9.52 -5.15 -17.64
CA ILE A 51 -8.76 -5.09 -16.41
C ILE A 51 -9.71 -5.20 -15.23
N LEU A 52 -9.49 -6.20 -14.38
CA LEU A 52 -10.25 -6.35 -13.13
C LEU A 52 -9.99 -5.14 -12.23
N ASN A 53 -11.05 -4.62 -11.62
CA ASN A 53 -10.93 -3.49 -10.72
C ASN A 53 -11.78 -3.72 -9.47
N PHE A 54 -11.22 -3.37 -8.34
CA PHE A 54 -11.81 -3.55 -7.01
C PHE A 54 -11.42 -2.38 -6.11
N GLY A 55 -12.16 -2.21 -5.02
CA GLY A 55 -11.92 -1.14 -4.05
C GLY A 55 -13.22 -0.63 -3.48
N TYR A 56 -13.15 -0.03 -2.30
CA TYR A 56 -14.31 0.33 -1.49
C TYR A 56 -15.22 -0.89 -1.24
N ASP A 57 -16.48 -0.86 -1.67
CA ASP A 57 -17.44 -1.98 -1.52
C ASP A 57 -17.41 -2.97 -2.69
N LYS A 58 -16.67 -2.63 -3.77
CA LYS A 58 -16.50 -3.51 -4.92
C LYS A 58 -15.40 -4.51 -4.65
N THR A 59 -15.76 -5.78 -4.55
CA THR A 59 -14.83 -6.91 -4.45
C THR A 59 -14.81 -7.70 -5.75
N VAL A 60 -13.73 -8.45 -5.99
CA VAL A 60 -13.58 -9.32 -7.15
C VAL A 60 -13.21 -10.73 -6.69
N VAL A 61 -13.79 -11.75 -7.33
CA VAL A 61 -13.29 -13.13 -7.28
C VAL A 61 -12.93 -13.53 -8.71
N THR A 62 -11.67 -13.86 -8.91
CA THR A 62 -11.15 -14.35 -10.21
C THR A 62 -10.59 -15.76 -10.05
N GLU A 63 -10.42 -16.47 -11.17
CA GLU A 63 -9.90 -17.84 -11.15
C GLU A 63 -8.56 -17.93 -11.89
N VAL A 64 -7.54 -18.43 -11.23
CA VAL A 64 -6.22 -18.69 -11.81
C VAL A 64 -5.85 -20.15 -11.59
N LYS A 65 -5.63 -20.89 -12.66
CA LYS A 65 -5.28 -22.33 -12.62
C LYS A 65 -6.28 -23.19 -11.81
N GLY A 66 -7.56 -22.84 -11.85
CA GLY A 66 -8.62 -23.54 -11.12
C GLY A 66 -8.75 -23.14 -9.65
N ILE A 67 -8.00 -22.15 -9.18
CA ILE A 67 -8.05 -21.62 -7.82
C ILE A 67 -8.72 -20.23 -7.85
N LYS A 68 -9.75 -20.07 -7.02
CA LYS A 68 -10.46 -18.80 -6.87
C LYS A 68 -9.71 -17.87 -5.91
N ILE A 69 -9.42 -16.66 -6.37
CA ILE A 69 -8.72 -15.61 -5.64
C ILE A 69 -9.67 -14.45 -5.42
N GLY A 70 -9.91 -14.08 -4.17
CA GLY A 70 -10.67 -12.91 -3.77
C GLY A 70 -9.76 -11.69 -3.60
N LEU A 71 -10.17 -10.56 -4.17
CA LEU A 71 -9.47 -9.28 -4.10
C LEU A 71 -10.34 -8.27 -3.36
N VAL A 72 -9.78 -7.65 -2.34
CA VAL A 72 -10.43 -6.66 -1.47
C VAL A 72 -9.55 -5.41 -1.44
N GLY A 73 -10.14 -4.23 -1.66
CA GLY A 73 -9.44 -2.94 -1.61
C GLY A 73 -10.06 -2.02 -0.56
N ILE A 74 -9.24 -1.48 0.34
CA ILE A 74 -9.68 -0.60 1.44
C ILE A 74 -8.93 0.73 1.36
N TYR A 75 -9.69 1.83 1.45
CA TYR A 75 -9.19 3.19 1.60
C TYR A 75 -9.35 3.63 3.06
N GLU A 76 -8.23 3.80 3.75
CA GLU A 76 -8.20 4.02 5.21
C GLU A 76 -8.08 5.49 5.59
N LEU A 77 -7.34 6.31 4.83
CA LEU A 77 -6.86 7.64 5.23
C LEU A 77 -7.91 8.60 5.81
N LYS A 78 -9.18 8.39 5.52
CA LYS A 78 -10.23 9.32 5.93
C LYS A 78 -10.97 8.88 7.17
N ASP A 79 -11.14 7.57 7.34
CA ASP A 79 -12.03 7.01 8.36
C ASP A 79 -11.30 6.01 9.28
N HIS A 80 -10.01 5.78 9.03
CA HIS A 80 -9.12 4.99 9.89
C HIS A 80 -9.76 3.66 10.32
N LEU A 81 -9.83 3.40 11.63
CA LEU A 81 -10.38 2.16 12.18
C LEU A 81 -11.89 2.00 11.97
N GLU A 82 -12.64 3.04 11.58
CA GLU A 82 -14.04 2.88 11.17
C GLU A 82 -14.20 1.99 9.93
N ARG A 83 -13.10 1.71 9.21
CA ARG A 83 -13.06 0.76 8.09
C ARG A 83 -13.04 -0.72 8.49
N GLU A 84 -12.96 -1.06 9.76
CA GLU A 84 -12.97 -2.44 10.23
C GLU A 84 -14.19 -3.22 9.74
N GLU A 85 -15.39 -2.63 9.84
CA GLU A 85 -16.61 -3.31 9.43
C GLU A 85 -16.66 -3.55 7.91
N GLN A 86 -16.25 -2.57 7.10
CA GLN A 86 -16.13 -2.72 5.64
C GLN A 86 -15.13 -3.83 5.27
N LEU A 87 -13.99 -3.87 5.96
CA LEU A 87 -12.96 -4.90 5.77
C LEU A 87 -13.53 -6.30 6.03
N LYS A 88 -14.19 -6.50 7.19
CA LYS A 88 -14.82 -7.78 7.57
C LYS A 88 -15.88 -8.22 6.56
N GLN A 89 -16.75 -7.30 6.17
CA GLN A 89 -17.82 -7.58 5.20
C GLN A 89 -17.26 -7.96 3.83
N ASN A 90 -16.25 -7.24 3.35
CA ASN A 90 -15.64 -7.52 2.05
C ASN A 90 -14.89 -8.86 2.03
N ILE A 91 -14.14 -9.19 3.09
CA ILE A 91 -13.49 -10.50 3.23
C ILE A 91 -14.55 -11.62 3.30
N ALA A 92 -15.58 -11.46 4.11
CA ALA A 92 -16.66 -12.43 4.20
C ALA A 92 -17.36 -12.64 2.85
N LYS A 93 -17.56 -11.56 2.08
CA LYS A 93 -18.18 -11.60 0.75
C LYS A 93 -17.34 -12.41 -0.24
N VAL A 94 -16.05 -12.15 -0.42
CA VAL A 94 -15.22 -12.91 -1.36
C VAL A 94 -15.15 -14.39 -0.96
N LYS A 95 -15.12 -14.70 0.34
CA LYS A 95 -15.17 -16.08 0.84
C LYS A 95 -16.51 -16.76 0.52
N ALA A 96 -17.62 -16.07 0.69
CA ALA A 96 -18.96 -16.58 0.32
C ALA A 96 -19.06 -16.81 -1.19
N ASP A 97 -18.40 -15.99 -2.02
CA ASP A 97 -18.30 -16.15 -3.47
C ASP A 97 -17.34 -17.29 -3.89
N GLY A 98 -16.72 -17.93 -2.91
CA GLY A 98 -15.90 -19.15 -3.07
C GLY A 98 -14.41 -18.90 -3.21
N ALA A 99 -13.88 -17.75 -2.82
CA ALA A 99 -12.44 -17.50 -2.79
C ALA A 99 -11.72 -18.52 -1.89
N GLN A 100 -10.65 -19.09 -2.40
CA GLN A 100 -9.76 -20.02 -1.70
C GLN A 100 -8.51 -19.30 -1.19
N ILE A 101 -8.14 -18.19 -1.85
CA ILE A 101 -7.10 -17.26 -1.46
C ILE A 101 -7.75 -15.88 -1.37
N THR A 102 -7.47 -15.13 -0.32
CA THR A 102 -7.96 -13.76 -0.15
C THR A 102 -6.77 -12.80 -0.02
N ILE A 103 -6.71 -11.80 -0.89
CA ILE A 103 -5.69 -10.75 -0.89
C ILE A 103 -6.36 -9.43 -0.57
N VAL A 104 -5.84 -8.72 0.42
CA VAL A 104 -6.33 -7.40 0.82
C VAL A 104 -5.29 -6.34 0.47
N ILE A 105 -5.72 -5.31 -0.24
CA ILE A 105 -4.88 -4.18 -0.64
C ILE A 105 -5.39 -2.92 0.08
N PHE A 106 -4.52 -2.31 0.85
CA PHE A 106 -4.82 -1.06 1.56
C PHE A 106 -4.19 0.16 0.89
N HIS A 107 -4.87 1.28 1.00
CA HIS A 107 -4.32 2.61 0.79
C HIS A 107 -4.43 3.37 2.11
N TRP A 108 -3.31 3.53 2.84
CA TRP A 108 -3.28 3.83 4.27
C TRP A 108 -1.99 4.52 4.73
N GLY A 109 -1.95 4.88 6.03
CA GLY A 109 -0.76 5.41 6.71
C GLY A 109 -0.44 6.85 6.32
N ASN A 110 0.75 7.29 6.66
CA ASN A 110 1.20 8.66 6.43
C ASN A 110 2.31 8.70 5.37
N GLU A 111 2.31 9.76 4.55
CA GLU A 111 3.36 9.97 3.54
C GLU A 111 4.73 10.10 4.19
N LYS A 112 5.74 9.45 3.58
CA LYS A 112 7.15 9.44 3.98
C LYS A 112 7.46 8.77 5.32
N GLU A 113 6.47 8.23 6.03
CA GLU A 113 6.71 7.45 7.24
C GLU A 113 7.26 6.07 6.89
N GLU A 114 8.41 5.74 7.47
CA GLU A 114 9.16 4.51 7.18
C GLU A 114 8.66 3.30 7.98
N VAL A 115 7.94 3.55 9.06
CA VAL A 115 7.37 2.54 9.96
C VAL A 115 5.85 2.65 9.94
N PRO A 116 5.13 1.54 9.82
CA PRO A 116 3.67 1.58 9.84
C PRO A 116 3.14 2.10 11.18
N ASP A 117 2.08 2.89 11.11
CA ASP A 117 1.38 3.38 12.29
C ASP A 117 0.48 2.32 12.94
N SER A 118 -0.18 2.69 14.04
CA SER A 118 -1.06 1.78 14.77
C SER A 118 -2.33 1.41 14.02
N ASN A 119 -2.85 2.27 13.15
CA ASN A 119 -4.03 1.97 12.32
C ASN A 119 -3.66 0.92 11.26
N GLN A 120 -2.50 1.10 10.60
CA GLN A 120 -2.00 0.14 9.63
C GLN A 120 -1.83 -1.24 10.27
N THR A 121 -1.15 -1.33 11.43
CA THR A 121 -0.92 -2.61 12.11
C THR A 121 -2.20 -3.26 12.59
N THR A 122 -3.14 -2.48 13.15
CA THR A 122 -4.43 -2.98 13.61
C THR A 122 -5.27 -3.56 12.47
N LEU A 123 -5.41 -2.82 11.36
CA LEU A 123 -6.20 -3.27 10.22
C LEU A 123 -5.55 -4.42 9.47
N ALA A 124 -4.21 -4.46 9.39
CA ALA A 124 -3.49 -5.58 8.80
C ALA A 124 -3.70 -6.88 9.56
N HIS A 125 -3.53 -6.83 10.89
CA HIS A 125 -3.76 -7.98 11.75
C HIS A 125 -5.22 -8.43 11.68
N LEU A 126 -6.16 -7.50 11.71
CA LEU A 126 -7.59 -7.81 11.55
C LEU A 126 -7.86 -8.49 10.21
N ALA A 127 -7.28 -8.02 9.10
CA ALA A 127 -7.47 -8.66 7.80
C ALA A 127 -7.01 -10.12 7.81
N ILE A 128 -5.85 -10.41 8.40
CA ILE A 128 -5.35 -11.79 8.55
C ILE A 128 -6.26 -12.60 9.47
N ASP A 129 -6.73 -12.03 10.57
CA ASP A 129 -7.63 -12.69 11.52
C ASP A 129 -8.98 -13.05 10.90
N GLU A 130 -9.49 -12.21 10.00
CA GLU A 130 -10.69 -12.49 9.21
C GLU A 130 -10.42 -13.45 8.04
N GLY A 131 -9.15 -13.81 7.81
CA GLY A 131 -8.71 -14.89 6.91
C GLY A 131 -8.19 -14.39 5.57
N ALA A 132 -7.58 -13.23 5.52
CA ALA A 132 -6.72 -12.87 4.39
C ALA A 132 -5.45 -13.73 4.38
N ASP A 133 -4.98 -14.05 3.20
CA ASP A 133 -3.75 -14.84 2.97
C ASP A 133 -2.54 -13.95 2.67
N LEU A 134 -2.80 -12.70 2.27
CA LEU A 134 -1.80 -11.67 2.00
C LEU A 134 -2.42 -10.29 2.20
N VAL A 135 -1.66 -9.40 2.82
CA VAL A 135 -1.96 -7.97 2.91
C VAL A 135 -0.85 -7.18 2.23
N CYS A 136 -1.22 -6.23 1.36
CA CYS A 136 -0.29 -5.28 0.75
C CYS A 136 -0.81 -3.85 0.92
N GLY A 137 0.09 -2.91 1.15
CA GLY A 137 -0.23 -1.51 1.37
C GLY A 137 0.43 -0.55 0.41
N HIS A 138 -0.20 0.62 0.27
CA HIS A 138 0.20 1.76 -0.55
C HIS A 138 -0.10 3.06 0.18
N HIS A 139 0.34 4.17 -0.34
CA HIS A 139 0.18 5.55 0.08
C HIS A 139 1.42 6.15 0.77
N PRO A 140 2.19 5.48 1.65
CA PRO A 140 3.32 6.16 2.28
C PRO A 140 4.36 6.72 1.30
N HIS A 141 4.31 6.34 0.02
CA HIS A 141 5.24 6.76 -1.04
C HIS A 141 6.71 6.37 -0.80
N VAL A 142 6.95 5.60 0.24
CA VAL A 142 8.23 4.98 0.59
C VAL A 142 8.02 3.51 0.90
N LEU A 143 9.06 2.70 0.77
CA LEU A 143 9.02 1.32 1.23
C LEU A 143 8.78 1.29 2.75
N GLN A 144 7.95 0.40 3.25
CA GLN A 144 7.88 0.03 4.65
C GLN A 144 8.30 -1.43 4.83
N GLY A 145 8.37 -1.90 6.05
CA GLY A 145 8.77 -3.27 6.35
C GLY A 145 7.73 -4.32 5.96
N ILE A 146 8.13 -5.58 6.06
CA ILE A 146 7.28 -6.75 5.81
C ILE A 146 7.18 -7.55 7.12
N GLU A 147 5.97 -7.73 7.63
CA GLU A 147 5.70 -8.51 8.82
C GLU A 147 5.18 -9.90 8.45
N GLU A 148 5.60 -10.93 9.18
CA GLU A 148 4.93 -12.21 9.19
C GLU A 148 4.03 -12.30 10.43
N TYR A 149 2.71 -12.29 10.22
CA TYR A 149 1.72 -12.42 11.27
C TYR A 149 0.88 -13.68 11.07
N LYS A 150 0.86 -14.57 12.07
CA LYS A 150 0.15 -15.86 12.01
C LYS A 150 0.48 -16.68 10.76
N GLY A 151 1.73 -16.64 10.31
CA GLY A 151 2.19 -17.35 9.12
C GLY A 151 1.73 -16.74 7.79
N LYS A 152 1.32 -15.48 7.77
CA LYS A 152 0.92 -14.73 6.57
C LYS A 152 1.73 -13.45 6.46
N ASN A 153 2.02 -13.02 5.24
CA ASN A 153 2.77 -11.81 4.99
C ASN A 153 1.89 -10.57 4.98
N ILE A 154 2.38 -9.52 5.61
CA ILE A 154 1.88 -8.14 5.55
C ILE A 154 2.99 -7.28 4.98
N VAL A 155 2.79 -6.74 3.79
CA VAL A 155 3.69 -5.79 3.13
C VAL A 155 3.11 -4.40 3.32
N TYR A 156 3.63 -3.64 4.27
CA TYR A 156 2.99 -2.40 4.69
C TYR A 156 3.01 -1.28 3.65
N SER A 157 4.10 -1.15 2.87
CA SER A 157 4.15 -0.26 1.71
C SER A 157 5.15 -0.74 0.67
N LEU A 158 4.71 -0.76 -0.59
CA LEU A 158 5.53 -1.10 -1.74
C LEU A 158 6.34 0.08 -2.28
N GLY A 159 6.16 1.29 -1.75
CA GLY A 159 6.70 2.52 -2.31
C GLY A 159 6.00 2.95 -3.60
N ASN A 160 6.57 3.91 -4.28
CA ASN A 160 6.14 4.31 -5.63
C ASN A 160 6.57 3.26 -6.66
N PHE A 161 5.86 3.16 -7.79
CA PHE A 161 6.29 2.33 -8.91
C PHE A 161 6.26 3.13 -10.21
N CYS A 162 5.14 3.21 -10.92
CA CYS A 162 4.95 4.15 -12.04
C CYS A 162 4.48 5.49 -11.48
N PHE A 163 5.38 6.31 -10.97
CA PHE A 163 5.05 7.54 -10.27
C PHE A 163 5.25 8.76 -11.18
N GLY A 164 4.17 9.21 -11.81
CA GLY A 164 4.16 10.41 -12.65
C GLY A 164 4.07 11.71 -11.84
N GLY A 165 4.39 12.85 -12.49
CA GLY A 165 4.18 14.18 -11.93
C GLY A 165 5.31 14.70 -11.03
N ASN A 166 6.26 13.88 -10.58
CA ASN A 166 7.42 14.31 -9.81
C ASN A 166 8.72 13.79 -10.44
N GLN A 167 9.51 14.69 -10.98
CA GLN A 167 10.79 14.38 -11.61
C GLN A 167 11.92 14.13 -10.59
N TYR A 168 11.81 14.70 -9.39
CA TYR A 168 12.83 14.60 -8.35
C TYR A 168 12.22 14.18 -7.01
N PRO A 169 11.64 12.97 -6.91
CA PRO A 169 11.10 12.49 -5.63
C PRO A 169 12.22 12.25 -4.62
N SER A 170 11.92 12.39 -3.34
CA SER A 170 12.89 12.18 -2.27
C SER A 170 13.32 10.72 -2.08
N ASP A 171 12.52 9.76 -2.52
CA ASP A 171 12.82 8.32 -2.49
C ASP A 171 12.40 7.69 -3.82
N MET A 172 13.36 7.04 -4.47
CA MET A 172 13.15 6.32 -5.74
C MET A 172 13.13 4.79 -5.55
N ASP A 173 13.22 4.31 -4.32
CA ASP A 173 13.23 2.89 -4.03
C ASP A 173 11.84 2.30 -4.05
N THR A 174 11.72 1.16 -4.67
CA THR A 174 10.47 0.40 -4.75
C THR A 174 10.74 -1.09 -4.85
N MET A 175 9.71 -1.90 -4.87
CA MET A 175 9.84 -3.34 -5.05
C MET A 175 8.67 -3.93 -5.83
N ILE A 176 8.94 -5.05 -6.51
CA ILE A 176 7.91 -6.00 -6.91
C ILE A 176 7.90 -7.12 -5.86
N PHE A 177 6.78 -7.27 -5.17
CA PHE A 177 6.59 -8.35 -4.21
C PHE A 177 5.88 -9.51 -4.89
N GLN A 178 6.49 -10.69 -4.86
CA GLN A 178 5.90 -11.90 -5.39
C GLN A 178 5.68 -12.91 -4.26
N GLN A 179 4.48 -13.48 -4.21
CA GLN A 179 4.18 -14.58 -3.30
C GLN A 179 3.65 -15.78 -4.06
N THR A 180 4.19 -16.95 -3.74
CA THR A 180 3.71 -18.23 -4.23
C THR A 180 2.71 -18.82 -3.24
N PHE A 181 1.51 -19.13 -3.70
CA PHE A 181 0.53 -19.89 -2.93
C PHE A 181 0.51 -21.33 -3.41
N THR A 182 0.70 -22.27 -2.49
CA THR A 182 0.51 -23.70 -2.76
C THR A 182 -0.84 -24.12 -2.22
N VAL A 183 -1.69 -24.67 -3.08
CA VAL A 183 -3.03 -25.13 -2.71
C VAL A 183 -3.13 -26.64 -2.94
N ASP A 184 -3.59 -27.39 -1.93
CA ASP A 184 -3.88 -28.81 -2.02
C ASP A 184 -5.28 -29.13 -1.47
N GLN A 185 -5.59 -30.40 -1.30
CA GLN A 185 -6.88 -30.87 -0.78
C GLN A 185 -7.21 -30.36 0.64
N ASN A 186 -6.22 -29.85 1.38
CA ASN A 186 -6.37 -29.32 2.73
C ASN A 186 -6.47 -27.80 2.74
N GLY A 187 -6.41 -27.13 1.58
CA GLY A 187 -6.47 -25.69 1.42
C GLY A 187 -5.13 -25.05 1.07
N VAL A 188 -5.00 -23.76 1.36
CA VAL A 188 -3.79 -22.96 1.12
C VAL A 188 -2.74 -23.29 2.16
N LYS A 189 -1.53 -23.59 1.72
CA LYS A 189 -0.40 -23.86 2.63
C LYS A 189 0.20 -22.56 3.14
N ALA A 190 0.56 -22.57 4.42
CA ALA A 190 1.35 -21.50 5.04
C ALA A 190 2.85 -21.74 4.79
N ASP A 191 3.27 -21.75 3.52
CA ASP A 191 4.67 -21.95 3.14
C ASP A 191 5.41 -20.62 2.89
N ASN A 192 4.69 -19.50 2.81
CA ASN A 192 5.20 -18.14 2.69
C ASN A 192 6.38 -17.96 1.70
N VAL A 193 6.33 -18.68 0.58
CA VAL A 193 7.39 -18.57 -0.43
C VAL A 193 7.27 -17.24 -1.14
N THR A 194 8.20 -16.35 -0.86
CA THR A 194 8.22 -14.99 -1.42
C THR A 194 9.47 -14.77 -2.23
N ASN A 195 9.38 -13.81 -3.17
CA ASN A 195 10.51 -13.24 -3.88
C ASN A 195 10.34 -11.72 -3.94
N ILE A 196 11.32 -10.99 -3.45
CA ILE A 196 11.36 -9.54 -3.49
C ILE A 196 12.31 -9.13 -4.59
N ILE A 197 11.81 -8.43 -5.61
CA ILE A 197 12.61 -7.83 -6.65
C ILE A 197 12.77 -6.35 -6.30
N PRO A 198 13.94 -5.92 -5.79
CA PRO A 198 14.18 -4.51 -5.52
C PRO A 198 14.25 -3.74 -6.84
N CYS A 199 13.63 -2.58 -6.87
CA CYS A 199 13.53 -1.75 -8.06
C CYS A 199 13.79 -0.28 -7.72
N SER A 200 14.22 0.48 -8.74
CA SER A 200 14.07 1.94 -8.75
C SER A 200 12.85 2.32 -9.57
N ILE A 201 12.17 3.43 -9.23
CA ILE A 201 11.08 3.99 -10.06
C ILE A 201 11.58 4.58 -11.39
N SER A 202 12.90 4.60 -11.59
CA SER A 202 13.57 5.19 -12.75
C SER A 202 14.67 4.28 -13.23
N SER A 203 14.94 4.33 -14.54
CA SER A 203 16.16 3.76 -15.14
C SER A 203 17.34 4.72 -15.14
N ASP A 204 17.13 5.98 -14.70
CA ASP A 204 18.14 7.00 -14.53
C ASP A 204 18.34 7.28 -13.04
N SER A 205 19.61 7.42 -12.60
CA SER A 205 19.93 7.64 -11.19
C SER A 205 19.73 9.07 -10.71
N ASP A 206 19.68 10.03 -11.64
CA ASP A 206 19.70 11.45 -11.32
C ASP A 206 18.29 12.07 -11.25
N TYR A 207 17.32 11.45 -11.92
CA TYR A 207 15.94 11.91 -11.95
C TYR A 207 14.96 10.78 -12.28
N ASN A 208 13.69 10.97 -11.96
CA ASN A 208 12.64 10.05 -12.32
C ASN A 208 12.24 10.22 -13.78
N ASN A 209 12.58 9.24 -14.61
CA ASN A 209 12.19 9.17 -16.01
C ASN A 209 10.92 8.31 -16.23
N TYR A 210 10.24 7.95 -15.14
CA TYR A 210 8.98 7.20 -15.12
C TYR A 210 9.07 5.78 -15.68
N GLN A 211 10.29 5.19 -15.66
CA GLN A 211 10.54 3.84 -16.12
C GLN A 211 11.04 2.97 -14.96
N PRO A 212 10.15 2.33 -14.19
CA PRO A 212 10.55 1.41 -13.14
C PRO A 212 11.50 0.33 -13.67
N THR A 213 12.60 0.13 -12.96
CA THR A 213 13.67 -0.77 -13.40
C THR A 213 14.16 -1.62 -12.23
N PRO A 214 14.30 -2.95 -12.39
CA PRO A 214 14.92 -3.77 -11.37
C PRO A 214 16.34 -3.29 -11.05
N ALA A 215 16.62 -3.15 -9.76
CA ALA A 215 17.94 -2.79 -9.26
C ALA A 215 18.88 -4.00 -9.29
N GLU A 216 20.15 -3.76 -9.53
CA GLU A 216 21.20 -4.80 -9.58
C GLU A 216 22.39 -4.44 -8.69
N GLY A 217 23.21 -5.42 -8.33
CA GLY A 217 24.47 -5.24 -7.61
C GLY A 217 24.31 -4.56 -6.25
N ASP A 218 25.08 -3.51 -6.02
CA ASP A 218 25.11 -2.77 -4.76
C ASP A 218 23.78 -2.05 -4.48
N GLU A 219 23.12 -1.57 -5.54
CA GLU A 219 21.82 -0.89 -5.44
C GLU A 219 20.72 -1.86 -4.97
N ALA A 220 20.65 -3.05 -5.55
CA ALA A 220 19.73 -4.09 -5.09
C ALA A 220 19.99 -4.45 -3.63
N THR A 221 21.26 -4.58 -3.24
CA THR A 221 21.65 -4.89 -1.86
C THR A 221 21.21 -3.78 -0.91
N ARG A 222 21.39 -2.53 -1.28
CA ARG A 222 20.98 -1.35 -0.50
C ARG A 222 19.47 -1.32 -0.27
N ILE A 223 18.67 -1.53 -1.33
CA ILE A 223 17.19 -1.54 -1.22
C ILE A 223 16.71 -2.70 -0.35
N LEU A 224 17.27 -3.90 -0.53
CA LEU A 224 16.92 -5.05 0.30
C LEU A 224 17.29 -4.83 1.77
N SER A 225 18.44 -4.21 2.06
CA SER A 225 18.84 -3.84 3.42
C SER A 225 17.86 -2.83 4.03
N LYS A 226 17.43 -1.82 3.27
CA LYS A 226 16.39 -0.85 3.70
C LYS A 226 15.10 -1.57 4.12
N ILE A 227 14.62 -2.53 3.33
CA ILE A 227 13.43 -3.31 3.65
C ILE A 227 13.62 -4.12 4.95
N GLN A 228 14.80 -4.76 5.11
CA GLN A 228 15.12 -5.54 6.31
C GLN A 228 15.20 -4.66 7.56
N GLU A 229 15.82 -3.49 7.49
CA GLU A 229 15.91 -2.53 8.58
C GLU A 229 14.51 -2.06 9.01
N ARG A 230 13.65 -1.69 8.05
CA ARG A 230 12.26 -1.29 8.32
C ARG A 230 11.41 -2.44 8.87
N THR A 231 11.65 -3.66 8.43
CA THR A 231 11.04 -4.87 9.01
C THR A 231 11.44 -5.07 10.47
N ALA A 232 12.72 -4.89 10.79
CA ALA A 232 13.22 -5.02 12.15
C ALA A 232 12.61 -3.95 13.10
N MET A 233 12.27 -2.78 12.59
CA MET A 233 11.60 -1.73 13.38
C MET A 233 10.18 -2.13 13.79
N ILE A 234 9.46 -2.86 12.94
CA ILE A 234 8.11 -3.37 13.25
C ILE A 234 8.19 -4.46 14.34
N THR A 235 9.11 -5.41 14.19
CA THR A 235 9.24 -6.58 15.08
C THR A 235 10.03 -6.28 16.35
N GLY A 236 10.88 -5.26 16.36
CA GLY A 236 11.71 -4.86 17.50
C GLY A 236 10.94 -4.37 18.73
N GLY A 237 9.65 -4.06 18.61
CA GLY A 237 8.75 -3.82 19.74
C GLY A 237 8.28 -5.11 20.47
N ALA A 238 8.46 -6.28 19.87
CA ALA A 238 7.96 -7.56 20.39
C ALA A 238 9.04 -8.46 21.01
N THR A 239 10.33 -8.11 20.95
CA THR A 239 11.44 -8.95 21.46
C THR A 239 12.06 -8.45 22.75
N SER A 240 11.24 -8.24 23.79
CA SER A 240 11.75 -8.11 25.15
C SER A 240 10.93 -8.93 26.14
N SER A 241 10.76 -10.24 25.89
CA SER A 241 10.48 -11.24 26.90
C SER A 241 10.67 -12.66 26.35
N SER A 242 11.90 -13.04 26.04
CA SER A 242 12.26 -14.47 26.07
C SER A 242 13.07 -14.68 27.32
N ASP A 243 12.35 -15.10 28.32
CA ASP A 243 12.78 -15.63 29.59
C ASP A 243 13.78 -16.76 29.37
N SER A 244 15.03 -16.54 29.75
CA SER A 244 15.99 -17.61 29.91
C SER A 244 15.87 -18.12 31.34
N SER A 245 15.06 -19.16 31.54
CA SER A 245 15.07 -19.95 32.74
C SER A 245 16.39 -20.72 32.81
N ASP A 246 17.27 -20.32 33.70
CA ASP A 246 18.27 -21.20 34.26
C ASP A 246 17.96 -21.46 35.74
N SER A 247 17.85 -22.73 36.04
CA SER A 247 17.54 -23.30 37.34
C SER A 247 18.79 -23.37 38.22
N SER A 248 18.73 -22.84 39.43
CA SER A 248 19.43 -23.46 40.57
C SER A 248 18.79 -23.07 41.88
N GLU A 249 18.38 -24.08 42.61
CA GLU A 249 17.87 -24.09 43.97
C GLU A 249 18.91 -23.54 44.98
N GLU A 250 18.50 -22.80 46.00
CA GLU A 250 18.62 -23.21 47.42
C GLU A 250 18.15 -22.07 48.39
N ASP A 251 17.41 -22.58 49.36
CA ASP A 251 16.87 -22.06 50.59
C ASP A 251 17.52 -20.85 51.28
N SER A 252 16.66 -19.95 51.81
CA SER A 252 16.58 -19.72 53.30
C SER A 252 15.52 -18.69 53.65
N GLU A 253 14.75 -19.02 54.66
CA GLU A 253 13.76 -18.21 55.39
C GLU A 253 14.44 -17.03 56.08
N ASP A 254 13.79 -15.85 56.09
CA ASP A 254 13.48 -15.18 57.35
C ASP A 254 12.48 -14.00 57.17
N SER A 255 11.63 -13.91 58.19
CA SER A 255 10.52 -13.01 58.39
C SER A 255 10.95 -11.56 58.74
N SER A 256 10.21 -10.55 58.29
CA SER A 256 9.69 -9.51 59.20
C SER A 256 8.75 -8.55 58.52
N GLU A 257 7.60 -8.40 59.13
CA GLU A 257 6.55 -7.39 58.90
C GLU A 257 7.16 -5.99 59.17
N ASP A 258 6.73 -4.98 58.40
CA ASP A 258 6.29 -3.71 58.97
C ASP A 258 5.49 -2.86 57.99
N SER A 259 4.40 -2.38 58.56
CA SER A 259 3.37 -1.52 58.00
C SER A 259 3.73 -0.03 58.01
N TYR A 260 2.84 0.74 57.38
CA TYR A 260 2.63 2.20 57.34
C TYR A 260 3.10 2.84 56.02
N ASP A 261 2.41 3.78 55.38
CA ASP A 261 1.28 4.65 55.72
C ASP A 261 0.77 5.31 54.40
N ASP A 262 -0.48 5.61 54.45
CA ASP A 262 -1.30 6.37 53.52
C ASP A 262 -0.80 7.82 53.35
N SER A 263 -0.64 8.29 52.09
CA SER A 263 -0.86 9.71 51.82
C SER A 263 -1.22 9.97 50.35
N SER A 264 -2.44 10.39 50.16
CA SER A 264 -3.04 11.12 49.07
C SER A 264 -2.12 12.17 48.44
N TYR A 265 -2.03 12.20 47.09
CA TYR A 265 -1.79 13.44 46.35
C TYR A 265 -2.65 13.51 45.10
N ASP A 266 -3.15 14.71 44.91
CA ASP A 266 -4.18 15.23 44.05
C ASP A 266 -3.97 14.98 42.53
N GLU A 267 -5.13 14.83 41.87
CA GLU A 267 -5.30 14.98 40.43
C GLU A 267 -4.97 16.43 40.00
N GLU A 268 -3.96 16.61 39.17
CA GLU A 268 -3.90 17.78 38.30
C GLU A 268 -4.00 17.33 36.84
N SER A 269 -5.10 17.76 36.26
CA SER A 269 -5.43 17.67 34.85
C SER A 269 -4.57 18.67 34.07
N ASP A 270 -3.60 18.21 33.30
CA ASP A 270 -2.98 19.03 32.28
C ASP A 270 -3.64 18.76 30.93
N SER A 271 -4.45 19.73 30.54
CA SER A 271 -4.97 19.89 29.20
C SER A 271 -3.84 20.33 28.27
N TYR A 272 -3.42 19.48 27.33
CA TYR A 272 -2.59 19.92 26.23
C TYR A 272 -3.45 20.55 25.16
N ASP A 273 -3.21 21.84 24.98
CA ASP A 273 -3.75 22.73 23.95
C ASP A 273 -3.09 22.39 22.60
N ASP A 274 -3.91 21.88 21.68
CA ASP A 274 -3.54 21.56 20.32
C ASP A 274 -3.71 22.83 19.48
N SER A 275 -2.68 23.67 19.42
CA SER A 275 -2.69 24.85 18.58
C SER A 275 -1.46 24.97 17.68
N TYR A 276 -1.69 24.79 16.38
CA TYR A 276 -1.05 25.46 15.24
C TYR A 276 0.47 25.28 15.03
N TYR A 277 0.80 24.51 13.98
CA TYR A 277 1.87 24.90 13.08
C TYR A 277 1.29 25.20 11.70
N ASP A 278 1.10 26.51 11.46
CA ASP A 278 0.93 27.11 10.15
C ASP A 278 2.32 27.47 9.64
N GLU A 279 2.91 26.67 8.75
CA GLU A 279 4.07 27.06 7.98
C GLU A 279 3.62 27.47 6.58
N SER A 280 3.33 28.77 6.45
CA SER A 280 3.22 29.46 5.18
C SER A 280 4.56 29.44 4.45
N TYR A 281 4.71 28.58 3.42
CA TYR A 281 5.73 28.78 2.39
C TYR A 281 5.19 29.72 1.31
N ASP A 282 5.79 30.92 1.29
CA ASP A 282 5.65 31.93 0.25
C ASP A 282 6.46 31.47 -0.98
N ASP A 283 5.78 30.90 -1.97
CA ASP A 283 6.34 30.62 -3.30
C ASP A 283 5.73 31.59 -4.32
N SER A 284 6.37 32.76 -4.39
CA SER A 284 6.20 33.66 -5.52
C SER A 284 6.94 33.10 -6.75
N TYR A 285 6.26 32.34 -7.60
CA TYR A 285 6.69 32.09 -8.98
C TYR A 285 5.95 32.99 -9.94
N ASP A 286 6.77 33.82 -10.63
CA ASP A 286 6.46 34.78 -11.68
C ASP A 286 5.80 34.08 -12.89
N ASP A 287 4.50 34.30 -13.09
CA ASP A 287 3.74 33.87 -14.26
C ASP A 287 4.03 34.82 -15.44
N SER A 288 5.01 34.44 -16.26
CA SER A 288 5.16 35.01 -17.59
C SER A 288 5.24 33.90 -18.64
N TYR A 289 4.11 33.38 -19.07
CA TYR A 289 3.99 32.75 -20.38
C TYR A 289 2.93 33.41 -21.22
N SER A 290 3.45 34.08 -22.22
CA SER A 290 2.76 34.78 -23.30
C SER A 290 1.96 33.80 -24.18
N ASP A 291 0.81 34.32 -24.60
CA ASP A 291 -0.08 33.89 -25.69
C ASP A 291 0.66 33.20 -26.84
N TYR A 292 0.20 31.99 -27.18
CA TYR A 292 0.36 31.46 -28.53
C TYR A 292 -1.01 31.27 -29.15
N ASP A 293 -1.20 32.04 -30.25
CA ASP A 293 -2.36 32.06 -31.11
C ASP A 293 -2.71 30.68 -31.69
N GLU A 294 -3.98 30.38 -31.68
CA GLU A 294 -4.65 29.41 -32.54
C GLU A 294 -4.49 29.78 -34.00
N ASP A 295 -3.82 28.98 -34.80
CA ASP A 295 -4.24 28.70 -36.19
C ASP A 295 -3.34 27.67 -36.83
N THR A 296 -3.81 26.41 -36.96
CA THR A 296 -3.44 25.52 -38.07
C THR A 296 -4.52 24.46 -38.28
N SER A 297 -5.33 24.69 -39.30
CA SER A 297 -6.18 23.70 -39.96
C SER A 297 -5.34 22.52 -40.50
N TYR A 298 -5.61 21.32 -40.04
CA TYR A 298 -5.12 20.09 -40.66
C TYR A 298 -6.19 19.54 -41.61
N ASP A 299 -5.81 19.45 -42.87
CA ASP A 299 -6.53 18.89 -44.01
C ASP A 299 -6.52 17.34 -43.92
N ASP A 300 -7.71 16.76 -43.80
CA ASP A 300 -7.94 15.32 -43.82
C ASP A 300 -7.98 14.84 -45.26
N SER A 301 -6.91 14.26 -45.80
CA SER A 301 -7.00 13.39 -46.96
C SER A 301 -5.84 12.38 -47.01
N TYR A 302 -6.04 11.20 -46.40
CA TYR A 302 -5.28 10.01 -46.77
C TYR A 302 -6.25 8.89 -47.24
N ASP A 303 -6.25 8.75 -48.56
CA ASP A 303 -6.90 7.67 -49.32
C ASP A 303 -6.01 6.40 -49.23
N TYR A 304 -6.54 5.29 -48.68
CA TYR A 304 -5.92 3.99 -48.74
C TYR A 304 -6.66 3.10 -49.76
N SER A 305 -6.10 3.00 -50.96
CA SER A 305 -6.44 1.96 -51.89
C SER A 305 -5.61 0.70 -51.60
N TYR A 306 -6.29 -0.41 -51.28
CA TYR A 306 -5.72 -1.76 -51.27
C TYR A 306 -5.67 -2.29 -52.69
N GLU A 307 -4.48 -2.73 -53.18
CA GLU A 307 -4.34 -3.67 -54.27
C GLU A 307 -4.07 -5.06 -53.68
N GLU A 308 -4.89 -6.02 -54.15
CA GLU A 308 -4.71 -7.46 -53.95
C GLU A 308 -3.67 -8.00 -54.93
N GLU A 309 -2.68 -8.76 -54.43
CA GLU A 309 -2.09 -9.94 -55.11
C GLU A 309 -1.64 -10.95 -54.04
#